data_a325a6b09b5eae0362f767b9c8080834
#
_entry.id   a325a6b09b5eae0362f767b9c8080834
#
_cell.length_a   1.000
_cell.length_b   1.000
_cell.length_c   1.000
_cell.angle_alpha   90.00
_cell.angle_beta   90.00
_cell.angle_gamma   90.00
#
_symmetry.space_group_name_H-M   'P 1'
#
loop_
_entity.id
_entity.type
_entity.pdbx_description
1 polymer ?
#
loop_
_entity_poly.entity_id
_entity_poly.type
_entity_poly.pdbx_seq_one_letter_code
_entity_poly.pdbx_strand_id
1 'polypeptide(L)' 'MDCPECVRLEATRYECILRMAELMQARKRLQTEMALDTPRLDQGIAVAETKLNEAWKDLTDHRQSHEASRQAGV' A
#
# COMPACT_ATOMS: atom_id res chain seq x y z
N MET A 1 -8.17 17.43 -14.48
CA MET A 1 -8.34 16.20 -15.27
C MET A 1 -7.58 15.06 -14.62
N ASP A 2 -8.30 14.01 -14.25
CA ASP A 2 -7.68 12.90 -13.55
C ASP A 2 -6.95 11.98 -14.51
N CYS A 3 -5.69 11.72 -14.23
CA CYS A 3 -4.89 10.77 -14.99
C CYS A 3 -5.39 9.35 -14.67
N PRO A 4 -5.73 8.52 -15.68
CA PRO A 4 -6.17 7.14 -15.43
C PRO A 4 -5.14 6.31 -14.65
N GLU A 5 -3.86 6.57 -14.89
CA GLU A 5 -2.79 5.88 -14.18
C GLU A 5 -2.70 6.32 -12.72
N CYS A 6 -2.91 7.60 -12.43
CA CYS A 6 -3.00 8.09 -11.05
C CYS A 6 -4.14 7.41 -10.29
N VAL A 7 -5.30 7.29 -10.92
CA VAL A 7 -6.46 6.61 -10.33
C VAL A 7 -6.14 5.15 -10.05
N ARG A 8 -5.50 4.47 -10.98
CA ARG A 8 -5.11 3.07 -10.81
C ARG A 8 -4.12 2.90 -9.66
N LEU A 9 -3.11 3.78 -9.58
CA LEU A 9 -2.09 3.72 -8.52
C LEU A 9 -2.69 4.01 -7.16
N GLU A 10 -3.62 4.96 -7.08
CA GLU A 10 -4.34 5.24 -5.83
C GLU A 10 -5.20 4.07 -5.40
N ALA A 11 -5.87 3.41 -6.33
CA ALA A 11 -6.67 2.22 -6.04
C ALA A 11 -5.79 1.08 -5.52
N THR A 12 -4.63 0.87 -6.15
CA THR A 12 -3.67 -0.15 -5.71
C THR A 12 -3.18 0.14 -4.30
N ARG A 13 -2.85 1.39 -4.02
CA ARG A 13 -2.42 1.81 -2.69
C ARG A 13 -3.53 1.57 -1.66
N TYR A 14 -4.76 1.92 -1.99
CA TYR A 14 -5.90 1.72 -1.12
C TYR A 14 -6.13 0.23 -0.81
N GLU A 15 -6.04 -0.62 -1.82
CA GLU A 15 -6.14 -2.07 -1.64
C GLU A 15 -5.04 -2.60 -0.71
N CYS A 16 -3.83 -2.11 -0.85
CA CYS A 16 -2.72 -2.49 0.02
C CYS A 16 -2.98 -2.09 1.47
N ILE A 17 -3.53 -0.89 1.70
CA ILE A 17 -3.88 -0.41 3.03
C ILE A 17 -4.95 -1.29 3.66
N LEU A 18 -6.00 -1.64 2.90
CA LEU A 18 -7.07 -2.51 3.39
C LEU A 18 -6.53 -3.89 3.76
N ARG A 19 -5.70 -4.47 2.91
CA ARG A 19 -5.11 -5.77 3.17
C ARG A 19 -4.24 -5.76 4.42
N MET A 20 -3.44 -4.73 4.58
CA MET A 20 -2.60 -4.57 5.77
C MET A 20 -3.44 -4.46 7.03
N ALA A 21 -4.54 -3.69 6.97
CA ALA A 21 -5.46 -3.56 8.09
C ALA A 21 -6.09 -4.90 8.45
N GLU A 22 -6.51 -5.68 7.46
CA GLU A 22 -7.06 -7.02 7.68
C GLU A 22 -6.06 -7.95 8.35
N LEU A 23 -4.82 -7.94 7.89
CA LEU A 23 -3.75 -8.76 8.47
C LEU A 23 -3.44 -8.35 9.90
N MET A 24 -3.43 -7.06 10.18
CA MET A 24 -3.21 -6.54 11.53
C MET A 24 -4.33 -6.95 12.49
N GLN A 25 -5.59 -6.90 12.02
CA GLN A 25 -6.72 -7.35 12.82
C GLN A 25 -6.65 -8.85 13.10
N ALA A 26 -6.29 -9.65 12.09
CA ALA A 26 -6.13 -11.08 12.26
C ALA A 26 -5.02 -11.40 13.27
N ARG A 27 -3.90 -10.67 13.20
CA ARG A 27 -2.81 -10.83 14.16
C ARG A 27 -3.26 -10.52 15.58
N LYS A 28 -4.02 -9.44 15.77
CA LYS A 28 -4.54 -9.05 17.07
C LYS A 28 -5.46 -10.12 17.64
N ARG A 29 -6.33 -10.70 16.81
CA ARG A 29 -7.21 -11.80 17.24
C ARG A 29 -6.41 -13.01 17.69
N LEU A 30 -5.41 -13.40 16.91
CA LEU A 30 -4.59 -14.56 17.22
C LEU A 30 -3.78 -14.38 18.51
N GLN A 31 -3.28 -13.15 18.75
CA GLN A 31 -2.61 -12.85 20.00
C GLN A 31 -3.54 -12.98 21.20
N THR A 32 -4.80 -12.56 21.05
CA THR A 32 -5.81 -12.67 22.10
C THR A 32 -6.18 -14.12 22.37
N GLU A 33 -6.21 -14.95 21.33
CA GLU A 33 -6.58 -16.36 21.43
C GLU A 33 -5.40 -17.29 21.72
N MET A 34 -4.20 -16.75 21.94
CA MET A 34 -2.97 -17.51 22.17
C MET A 34 -2.63 -18.49 21.03
N ALA A 35 -3.00 -18.16 19.82
CA ALA A 35 -2.73 -19.01 18.67
C ALA A 35 -1.25 -18.95 18.24
N LEU A 36 -0.74 -20.08 17.77
CA LEU A 36 0.68 -20.27 17.45
C LEU A 36 1.08 -19.81 16.04
N ASP A 37 0.14 -19.29 15.24
CA ASP A 37 0.38 -18.92 13.82
C ASP A 37 0.81 -17.47 13.62
N THR A 38 1.25 -16.78 14.69
CA THR A 38 1.71 -15.40 14.59
C THR A 38 2.88 -15.18 13.62
N PRO A 39 3.89 -16.09 13.51
CA PRO A 39 4.97 -15.87 12.54
C PRO A 39 4.52 -15.80 11.09
N ARG A 40 3.49 -16.57 10.71
CA ARG A 40 2.93 -16.52 9.36
C ARG A 40 2.27 -15.18 9.08
N LEU A 41 1.52 -14.67 10.05
CA LEU A 41 0.87 -13.36 9.92
C LEU A 41 1.89 -12.24 9.88
N ASP A 42 2.93 -12.31 10.70
CA ASP A 42 4.01 -11.32 10.67
C ASP A 42 4.68 -11.27 9.31
N GLN A 43 4.90 -12.42 8.68
CA GLN A 43 5.46 -12.50 7.35
C GLN A 43 4.51 -11.88 6.30
N GLY A 44 3.22 -12.17 6.42
CA GLY A 44 2.19 -11.58 5.56
C GLY A 44 2.12 -10.07 5.69
N ILE A 45 2.21 -9.57 6.93
CA ILE A 45 2.21 -8.13 7.20
C ILE A 45 3.45 -7.48 6.59
N ALA A 46 4.62 -8.10 6.72
CA ALA A 46 5.86 -7.57 6.15
C ALA A 46 5.77 -7.48 4.62
N VAL A 47 5.21 -8.49 3.97
CA VAL A 47 4.99 -8.47 2.52
C VAL A 47 4.00 -7.38 2.13
N ALA A 48 2.90 -7.24 2.87
CA ALA A 48 1.90 -6.22 2.60
C ALA A 48 2.48 -4.81 2.79
N GLU A 49 3.32 -4.63 3.80
CA GLU A 49 4.00 -3.36 4.05
C GLU A 49 4.95 -3.00 2.90
N THR A 50 5.71 -3.98 2.41
CA THR A 50 6.59 -3.78 1.26
C THR A 50 5.80 -3.36 0.03
N LYS A 51 4.68 -4.04 -0.24
CA LYS A 51 3.81 -3.69 -1.38
C LYS A 51 3.21 -2.31 -1.23
N LEU A 52 2.81 -1.93 -0.03
CA LEU A 52 2.28 -0.61 0.24
C LEU A 52 3.34 0.47 -0.01
N ASN A 53 4.55 0.25 0.44
CA ASN A 53 5.66 1.19 0.23
C ASN A 53 5.98 1.33 -1.26
N GLU A 54 5.99 0.23 -2.02
CA GLU A 54 6.20 0.26 -3.46
C GLU A 54 5.07 1.02 -4.17
N ALA A 55 3.83 0.77 -3.79
CA ALA A 55 2.68 1.45 -4.38
C ALA A 55 2.73 2.96 -4.08
N TRP A 56 3.11 3.33 -2.86
CA TRP A 56 3.28 4.73 -2.47
C TRP A 56 4.39 5.41 -3.27
N LYS A 57 5.52 4.72 -3.43
CA LYS A 57 6.64 5.23 -4.22
C LYS A 57 6.25 5.44 -5.67
N ASP A 58 5.57 4.45 -6.27
CA ASP A 58 5.13 4.54 -7.65
C ASP A 58 4.18 5.72 -7.85
N LEU A 59 3.24 5.90 -6.92
CA LEU A 59 2.31 7.02 -6.98
C LEU A 59 3.03 8.36 -6.85
N THR A 60 3.96 8.46 -5.93
CA THR A 60 4.75 9.68 -5.71
C THR A 60 5.59 10.01 -6.93
N ASP A 61 6.28 9.02 -7.48
CA ASP A 61 7.11 9.21 -8.69
C ASP A 61 6.24 9.65 -9.87
N HIS A 62 5.07 9.05 -10.02
CA HIS A 62 4.15 9.40 -11.09
C HIS A 62 3.65 10.84 -10.97
N ARG A 63 3.30 11.26 -9.74
CA ARG A 63 2.86 12.63 -9.47
C ARG A 63 3.98 13.64 -9.74
N GLN A 64 5.20 13.32 -9.35
CA GLN A 64 6.36 14.18 -9.63
C GLN A 64 6.58 14.31 -11.13
N SER A 65 6.38 13.25 -11.89
CA SER A 65 6.46 13.28 -13.34
C SER A 65 5.46 14.27 -13.94
N HIS A 66 4.23 14.30 -13.41
CA HIS A 66 3.22 15.26 -13.85
C HIS A 66 3.61 16.69 -13.52
N GLU A 67 4.14 16.93 -12.33
CA GLU A 67 4.59 18.27 -11.94
C GLU A 67 5.74 18.76 -12.81
N ALA A 68 6.70 17.88 -13.10
CA ALA A 68 7.82 18.21 -14.00
C ALA A 68 7.34 18.55 -15.39
N SER A 69 6.38 17.80 -15.95
CA SER A 69 5.78 18.08 -17.24
C SER A 69 5.04 19.41 -17.23
N ARG A 70 4.34 19.72 -16.15
CA ARG A 70 3.61 20.97 -16.02
C ARG A 70 4.55 22.18 -15.97
N GLN A 71 5.66 22.06 -15.24
CA GLN A 71 6.68 23.11 -15.17
C GLN A 71 7.41 23.27 -16.48
N ALA A 72 7.70 22.18 -17.18
CA ALA A 72 8.37 22.23 -18.48
C ALA A 72 7.50 22.83 -19.58
N GLY A 73 6.18 22.77 -19.42
CA GLY A 73 5.22 23.32 -20.37
C GLY A 73 4.99 24.82 -20.28
N VAL A 74 5.60 25.47 -19.30
CA VAL A 74 5.52 26.91 -19.12
C VAL A 74 6.75 27.58 -19.75
#